data_8d7f412c38a24be9b803fc32ed613137
#
_entry.id   8d7f412c38a24be9b803fc32ed613137
#
_cell.length_a   1.000
_cell.length_b   1.000
_cell.length_c   1.000
_cell.angle_alpha   90.00
_cell.angle_beta   90.00
_cell.angle_gamma   90.00
#
_symmetry.space_group_name_H-M   'P 1'
#
loop_
_entity.id
_entity.type
_entity.pdbx_description
1 polymer ?
#
loop_
_entity_poly.entity_id
_entity_poly.type
_entity_poly.pdbx_seq_one_letter_code
_entity_poly.pdbx_strand_id
1 'polypeptide(L)'
;GALLLALCLPASAAQEGDFSVLVNGEAVTFTDAAPLLKDGRSFLPMVETFDALGFAQGDITWDAATRSVTAAKDGTSITLTIDQKELTVTRGQEDAAETDTITTDAAPFIDAASSRTYVPVGLVAGALGYNVGWDAQTSTVIIDDVDAILAANSETYAMMDRYLEYTRDLTGGTCKVEGSLAVEMELSSLMTGGIQGDYSMLQSDSSAFQFSTELDMELSAPDAEVSAQIDPIDLELRGDLEEGLFYFSSDALTQMSDPSVTGLWFKMD
;
A
#
# COMPACT_ATOMS: atom_id res chain seq x y z
N GLY A 1 19.58 -35.64 -39.46
CA GLY A 1 20.14 -34.53 -38.79
C GLY A 1 19.07 -33.49 -38.52
N ALA A 2 18.58 -33.43 -37.29
CA ALA A 2 17.64 -32.38 -36.85
C ALA A 2 18.45 -31.18 -36.40
N LEU A 3 18.29 -30.06 -37.12
CA LEU A 3 18.89 -28.77 -36.78
C LEU A 3 18.03 -28.13 -35.67
N LEU A 4 18.50 -28.19 -34.44
CA LEU A 4 17.91 -27.37 -33.34
C LEU A 4 18.26 -25.91 -33.60
N LEU A 5 17.30 -25.13 -34.08
CA LEU A 5 17.37 -23.68 -34.02
C LEU A 5 17.11 -23.27 -32.56
N ALA A 6 18.15 -22.94 -31.83
CA ALA A 6 18.01 -22.22 -30.56
C ALA A 6 17.49 -20.81 -30.89
N LEU A 7 16.21 -20.54 -30.63
CA LEU A 7 15.70 -19.18 -30.56
C LEU A 7 16.35 -18.50 -29.36
N CYS A 8 17.42 -17.75 -29.60
CA CYS A 8 17.84 -16.72 -28.66
C CYS A 8 16.75 -15.62 -28.71
N LEU A 9 15.87 -15.61 -27.71
CA LEU A 9 15.04 -14.44 -27.47
C LEU A 9 16.00 -13.28 -27.15
N PRO A 10 15.89 -12.14 -27.83
CA PRO A 10 16.72 -11.00 -27.49
C PRO A 10 16.40 -10.60 -26.05
N ALA A 11 17.42 -10.52 -25.21
CA ALA A 11 17.28 -9.85 -23.92
C ALA A 11 16.78 -8.44 -24.21
N SER A 12 15.68 -8.02 -23.57
CA SER A 12 15.15 -6.68 -23.74
C SER A 12 16.25 -5.68 -23.39
N ALA A 13 16.67 -4.91 -24.37
CA ALA A 13 17.66 -3.87 -24.15
C ALA A 13 17.01 -2.72 -23.36
N ALA A 14 17.76 -2.14 -22.42
CA ALA A 14 17.33 -0.93 -21.74
C ALA A 14 17.22 0.20 -22.78
N GLN A 15 16.15 0.98 -22.69
CA GLN A 15 15.89 2.12 -23.55
C GLN A 15 15.89 3.40 -22.72
N GLU A 16 16.37 4.49 -23.29
CA GLU A 16 16.22 5.80 -22.66
C GLU A 16 14.74 6.07 -22.39
N GLY A 17 14.43 6.43 -21.15
CA GLY A 17 13.06 6.67 -20.73
C GLY A 17 12.66 8.11 -21.01
N ASP A 18 11.61 8.32 -21.78
CA ASP A 18 10.99 9.64 -21.96
C ASP A 18 10.04 9.90 -20.77
N PHE A 19 10.62 10.07 -19.59
CA PHE A 19 9.88 10.37 -18.37
C PHE A 19 10.68 11.30 -17.45
N SER A 20 9.94 12.06 -16.65
CA SER A 20 10.47 12.96 -15.65
C SER A 20 10.50 12.29 -14.26
N VAL A 21 11.29 12.85 -13.35
CA VAL A 21 11.34 12.40 -11.95
C VAL A 21 11.20 13.61 -11.06
N LEU A 22 10.29 13.52 -10.09
CA LEU A 22 10.12 14.50 -9.01
C LEU A 22 10.49 13.82 -7.69
N VAL A 23 11.22 14.52 -6.84
CA VAL A 23 11.48 14.13 -5.45
C VAL A 23 10.98 15.24 -4.55
N ASN A 24 10.01 14.96 -3.67
CA ASN A 24 9.34 15.93 -2.82
C ASN A 24 8.84 17.17 -3.58
N GLY A 25 8.32 16.94 -4.80
CA GLY A 25 7.82 17.98 -5.69
C GLY A 25 8.89 18.74 -6.50
N GLU A 26 10.17 18.47 -6.30
CA GLU A 26 11.26 19.10 -7.06
C GLU A 26 11.75 18.21 -8.21
N ALA A 27 11.95 18.81 -9.37
CA ALA A 27 12.40 18.08 -10.56
C ALA A 27 13.86 17.66 -10.43
N VAL A 28 14.13 16.37 -10.63
CA VAL A 28 15.50 15.84 -10.69
C VAL A 28 16.07 16.06 -12.09
N THR A 29 17.24 16.69 -12.15
CA THR A 29 17.97 16.88 -13.41
C THR A 29 19.07 15.83 -13.52
N PHE A 30 18.99 15.01 -14.56
CA PHE A 30 19.99 14.00 -14.87
C PHE A 30 20.97 14.58 -15.91
N THR A 31 22.22 14.78 -15.49
CA THR A 31 23.25 15.45 -16.32
C THR A 31 24.29 14.49 -16.88
N ASP A 32 24.51 13.38 -16.20
CA ASP A 32 25.56 12.41 -16.54
C ASP A 32 25.01 11.23 -17.35
N ALA A 33 23.80 10.76 -17.03
CA ALA A 33 23.13 9.69 -17.76
C ALA A 33 21.60 9.83 -17.64
N ALA A 34 20.88 9.54 -18.73
CA ALA A 34 19.42 9.63 -18.73
C ALA A 34 18.76 8.45 -17.97
N PRO A 35 17.57 8.64 -17.38
CA PRO A 35 16.75 7.56 -16.88
C PRO A 35 16.48 6.49 -17.95
N LEU A 36 16.33 5.23 -17.55
CA LEU A 36 16.10 4.12 -18.46
C LEU A 36 14.82 3.38 -18.11
N LEU A 37 14.11 2.94 -19.15
CA LEU A 37 13.01 1.99 -19.03
C LEU A 37 13.51 0.61 -19.49
N LYS A 38 13.38 -0.40 -18.61
CA LYS A 38 13.78 -1.76 -18.92
C LYS A 38 12.78 -2.74 -18.33
N ASP A 39 12.27 -3.64 -19.14
CA ASP A 39 11.28 -4.66 -18.73
C ASP A 39 10.06 -4.06 -17.98
N GLY A 40 9.61 -2.86 -18.40
CA GLY A 40 8.50 -2.14 -17.79
C GLY A 40 8.83 -1.52 -16.42
N ARG A 41 10.10 -1.41 -16.05
CA ARG A 41 10.56 -0.80 -14.80
C ARG A 41 11.40 0.44 -15.09
N SER A 42 11.22 1.46 -14.26
CA SER A 42 12.03 2.68 -14.31
C SER A 42 13.32 2.49 -13.52
N PHE A 43 14.43 2.72 -14.21
CA PHE A 43 15.77 2.70 -13.63
C PHE A 43 16.38 4.08 -13.71
N LEU A 44 17.00 4.51 -12.65
CA LEU A 44 17.65 5.81 -12.55
C LEU A 44 19.15 5.65 -12.35
N PRO A 45 19.97 6.59 -12.87
CA PRO A 45 21.38 6.65 -12.54
C PRO A 45 21.57 6.78 -11.02
N MET A 46 22.34 5.88 -10.46
CA MET A 46 22.44 5.68 -9.02
C MET A 46 22.87 6.93 -8.25
N VAL A 47 23.95 7.58 -8.71
CA VAL A 47 24.54 8.73 -8.00
C VAL A 47 23.55 9.90 -7.90
N GLU A 48 22.95 10.26 -9.03
CA GLU A 48 21.98 11.37 -9.10
C GLU A 48 20.67 11.02 -8.34
N THR A 49 20.31 9.75 -8.30
CA THR A 49 19.15 9.28 -7.51
C THR A 49 19.42 9.43 -6.02
N PHE A 50 20.56 8.96 -5.53
CA PHE A 50 20.90 9.10 -4.10
C PHE A 50 21.10 10.56 -3.70
N ASP A 51 21.69 11.40 -4.57
CA ASP A 51 21.82 12.83 -4.34
C ASP A 51 20.43 13.51 -4.21
N ALA A 52 19.50 13.18 -5.09
CA ALA A 52 18.13 13.68 -5.03
C ALA A 52 17.38 13.21 -3.76
N LEU A 53 17.70 12.02 -3.24
CA LEU A 53 17.18 11.51 -1.97
C LEU A 53 17.96 12.07 -0.74
N GLY A 54 18.87 13.00 -0.98
CA GLY A 54 19.59 13.74 0.05
C GLY A 54 20.81 13.01 0.64
N PHE A 55 21.36 12.01 -0.04
CA PHE A 55 22.66 11.41 0.31
C PHE A 55 23.79 12.24 -0.28
N ALA A 56 24.75 12.62 0.56
CA ALA A 56 25.95 13.23 0.05
C ALA A 56 26.84 12.21 -0.68
N GLN A 57 27.71 12.68 -1.55
CA GLN A 57 28.62 11.83 -2.29
C GLN A 57 29.53 10.96 -1.38
N GLY A 58 29.86 11.46 -0.19
CA GLY A 58 30.64 10.72 0.82
C GLY A 58 29.86 9.62 1.54
N ASP A 59 28.54 9.62 1.45
CA ASP A 59 27.64 8.63 2.04
C ASP A 59 27.53 7.36 1.18
N ILE A 60 28.05 7.40 -0.06
CA ILE A 60 27.95 6.33 -1.04
C ILE A 60 29.32 5.67 -1.21
N THR A 61 29.40 4.36 -0.96
CA THR A 61 30.62 3.58 -1.06
C THR A 61 30.44 2.45 -2.08
N TRP A 62 31.41 2.28 -2.96
CA TRP A 62 31.49 1.18 -3.92
C TRP A 62 32.52 0.14 -3.49
N ASP A 63 32.13 -1.11 -3.38
CA ASP A 63 33.02 -2.25 -3.20
C ASP A 63 33.14 -3.04 -4.51
N ALA A 64 34.32 -2.96 -5.12
CA ALA A 64 34.60 -3.64 -6.37
C ALA A 64 34.73 -5.17 -6.25
N ALA A 65 35.07 -5.69 -5.06
CA ALA A 65 35.23 -7.12 -4.85
C ALA A 65 33.89 -7.84 -4.81
N THR A 66 32.89 -7.24 -4.17
CA THR A 66 31.53 -7.76 -4.08
C THR A 66 30.61 -7.19 -5.17
N ARG A 67 31.06 -6.20 -5.92
CA ARG A 67 30.25 -5.42 -6.86
C ARG A 67 29.01 -4.83 -6.19
N SER A 68 29.18 -4.31 -4.98
CA SER A 68 28.08 -3.73 -4.20
C SER A 68 28.28 -2.25 -3.94
N VAL A 69 27.14 -1.58 -3.78
CA VAL A 69 27.04 -0.19 -3.36
C VAL A 69 26.37 -0.15 -2.01
N THR A 70 26.96 0.60 -1.09
CA THR A 70 26.35 0.93 0.17
C THR A 70 26.14 2.44 0.26
N ALA A 71 24.91 2.86 0.50
CA ALA A 71 24.57 4.25 0.82
C ALA A 71 24.09 4.31 2.26
N ALA A 72 24.69 5.21 3.07
CA ALA A 72 24.38 5.33 4.50
C ALA A 72 24.12 6.77 4.91
N LYS A 73 22.98 7.01 5.57
CA LYS A 73 22.56 8.32 6.04
C LYS A 73 21.62 8.18 7.25
N ASP A 74 21.77 9.03 8.24
CA ASP A 74 20.87 9.17 9.39
C ASP A 74 20.56 7.84 10.11
N GLY A 75 21.57 6.97 10.25
CA GLY A 75 21.44 5.67 10.91
C GLY A 75 20.74 4.60 10.06
N THR A 76 20.47 4.89 8.79
CA THR A 76 19.99 3.91 7.82
C THR A 76 21.05 3.66 6.76
N SER A 77 21.33 2.40 6.45
CA SER A 77 22.17 2.04 5.31
C SER A 77 21.48 1.05 4.39
N ILE A 78 21.69 1.23 3.10
CA ILE A 78 21.19 0.33 2.05
C ILE A 78 22.37 -0.22 1.30
N THR A 79 22.41 -1.55 1.15
CA THR A 79 23.41 -2.23 0.34
C THR A 79 22.74 -2.93 -0.83
N LEU A 80 23.19 -2.61 -2.04
CA LEU A 80 22.74 -3.15 -3.31
C LEU A 80 23.91 -3.91 -3.97
N THR A 81 23.67 -5.09 -4.48
CA THR A 81 24.67 -5.84 -5.26
C THR A 81 24.24 -5.88 -6.73
N ILE A 82 25.15 -5.58 -7.63
CA ILE A 82 24.90 -5.60 -9.07
C ILE A 82 24.45 -6.99 -9.52
N ASP A 83 23.42 -7.04 -10.35
CA ASP A 83 22.79 -8.24 -10.90
C ASP A 83 22.08 -9.12 -9.84
N GLN A 84 21.92 -8.63 -8.59
CA GLN A 84 21.17 -9.32 -7.54
C GLN A 84 19.83 -8.65 -7.29
N LYS A 85 18.79 -9.47 -7.07
CA LYS A 85 17.42 -9.01 -6.79
C LYS A 85 17.15 -8.82 -5.29
N GLU A 86 18.17 -8.78 -4.50
CA GLU A 86 18.09 -8.57 -3.06
C GLU A 86 18.84 -7.32 -2.69
N LEU A 87 18.26 -6.52 -1.82
CA LEU A 87 18.94 -5.43 -1.14
C LEU A 87 18.86 -5.65 0.36
N THR A 88 19.85 -5.16 1.06
CA THR A 88 19.90 -5.19 2.52
C THR A 88 19.69 -3.77 3.04
N VAL A 89 18.76 -3.61 3.97
CA VAL A 89 18.53 -2.35 4.69
C VAL A 89 18.90 -2.57 6.15
N THR A 90 19.80 -1.76 6.67
CA THR A 90 20.16 -1.77 8.09
C THR A 90 19.73 -0.45 8.71
N ARG A 91 18.95 -0.50 9.78
CA ARG A 91 18.47 0.66 10.54
C ARG A 91 18.96 0.58 11.98
N GLY A 92 19.31 1.73 12.55
CA GLY A 92 19.86 1.81 13.90
C GLY A 92 21.36 1.95 13.92
N GLN A 93 21.93 2.02 15.12
CA GLN A 93 23.36 2.19 15.34
C GLN A 93 23.93 1.00 16.13
N GLU A 94 25.09 0.49 15.70
CA GLU A 94 25.90 -0.52 16.37
C GLU A 94 25.09 -1.71 16.93
N ASP A 95 25.03 -1.88 18.24
CA ASP A 95 24.43 -3.05 18.90
C ASP A 95 22.90 -3.15 18.80
N ALA A 96 22.23 -2.09 18.34
CA ALA A 96 20.78 -2.02 18.15
C ALA A 96 20.38 -1.98 16.66
N ALA A 97 21.28 -2.33 15.74
CA ALA A 97 20.99 -2.30 14.33
C ALA A 97 20.10 -3.49 13.91
N GLU A 98 18.98 -3.18 13.30
CA GLU A 98 18.09 -4.15 12.66
C GLU A 98 18.41 -4.23 11.16
N THR A 99 18.50 -5.45 10.62
CA THR A 99 18.84 -5.69 9.23
C THR A 99 17.73 -6.48 8.56
N ASP A 100 17.17 -5.90 7.51
CA ASP A 100 16.14 -6.50 6.66
C ASP A 100 16.71 -6.80 5.28
N THR A 101 16.29 -7.92 4.69
CA THR A 101 16.56 -8.23 3.29
C THR A 101 15.27 -8.11 2.49
N ILE A 102 15.28 -7.24 1.50
CA ILE A 102 14.12 -7.00 0.62
C ILE A 102 14.41 -7.62 -0.74
N THR A 103 13.52 -8.50 -1.20
CA THR A 103 13.58 -9.09 -2.54
C THR A 103 12.79 -8.25 -3.52
N THR A 104 13.33 -8.05 -4.71
CA THR A 104 12.72 -7.27 -5.79
C THR A 104 12.61 -8.09 -7.08
N ASP A 105 11.76 -7.65 -7.96
CA ASP A 105 11.63 -8.24 -9.31
C ASP A 105 12.69 -7.74 -10.30
N ALA A 106 13.42 -6.66 -9.96
CA ALA A 106 14.41 -6.02 -10.80
C ALA A 106 15.74 -5.80 -10.08
N ALA A 107 16.85 -6.19 -10.69
CA ALA A 107 18.21 -6.03 -10.14
C ALA A 107 18.86 -4.73 -10.62
N PRO A 108 19.67 -4.05 -9.79
CA PRO A 108 20.56 -2.98 -10.26
C PRO A 108 21.57 -3.54 -11.28
N PHE A 109 21.92 -2.73 -12.27
CA PHE A 109 22.86 -3.15 -13.31
C PHE A 109 23.82 -2.01 -13.70
N ILE A 110 24.93 -2.38 -14.35
CA ILE A 110 25.81 -1.41 -14.98
C ILE A 110 25.46 -1.38 -16.48
N ASP A 111 25.03 -0.21 -16.96
CA ASP A 111 24.78 -0.02 -18.37
C ASP A 111 26.09 0.03 -19.16
N ALA A 112 26.22 -0.80 -20.19
CA ALA A 112 27.43 -0.92 -20.97
C ALA A 112 27.70 0.32 -21.85
N ALA A 113 26.67 1.07 -22.21
CA ALA A 113 26.80 2.24 -23.08
C ALA A 113 27.31 3.47 -22.31
N SER A 114 26.72 3.73 -21.14
CA SER A 114 27.08 4.86 -20.29
C SER A 114 28.16 4.53 -19.26
N SER A 115 28.38 3.24 -18.98
CA SER A 115 29.23 2.76 -17.88
C SER A 115 28.74 3.26 -16.50
N ARG A 116 27.44 3.53 -16.38
CA ARG A 116 26.82 3.99 -15.13
C ARG A 116 26.03 2.87 -14.48
N THR A 117 25.95 2.91 -13.15
CA THR A 117 25.13 2.02 -12.36
C THR A 117 23.70 2.56 -12.32
N TYR A 118 22.76 1.70 -12.65
CA TYR A 118 21.33 1.98 -12.60
C TYR A 118 20.66 1.17 -11.50
N VAL A 119 19.75 1.83 -10.79
CA VAL A 119 18.98 1.23 -9.70
C VAL A 119 17.48 1.30 -9.99
N PRO A 120 16.72 0.26 -9.65
CA PRO A 120 15.26 0.31 -9.76
C PRO A 120 14.71 1.28 -8.71
N VAL A 121 14.09 2.37 -9.18
CA VAL A 121 13.70 3.50 -8.33
C VAL A 121 12.74 3.12 -7.22
N GLY A 122 11.71 2.31 -7.53
CA GLY A 122 10.71 1.89 -6.55
C GLY A 122 11.30 1.09 -5.39
N LEU A 123 12.35 0.32 -5.66
CA LEU A 123 13.04 -0.45 -4.64
C LEU A 123 13.83 0.43 -3.68
N VAL A 124 14.68 1.29 -4.22
CA VAL A 124 15.58 2.13 -3.40
C VAL A 124 14.79 3.14 -2.57
N ALA A 125 13.89 3.86 -3.21
CA ALA A 125 13.04 4.84 -2.53
C ALA A 125 12.12 4.19 -1.50
N GLY A 126 11.47 3.07 -1.85
CA GLY A 126 10.61 2.33 -0.91
C GLY A 126 11.38 1.76 0.29
N ALA A 127 12.61 1.28 0.09
CA ALA A 127 13.47 0.80 1.18
C ALA A 127 13.86 1.91 2.17
N LEU A 128 13.89 3.15 1.71
CA LEU A 128 14.13 4.35 2.51
C LEU A 128 12.86 4.93 3.15
N GLY A 129 11.68 4.35 2.86
CA GLY A 129 10.40 4.82 3.39
C GLY A 129 9.71 5.88 2.54
N TYR A 130 10.26 6.20 1.35
CA TYR A 130 9.58 7.10 0.41
C TYR A 130 8.44 6.39 -0.30
N ASN A 131 7.37 7.10 -0.56
CA ASN A 131 6.30 6.66 -1.46
C ASN A 131 6.71 6.91 -2.91
N VAL A 132 6.44 5.93 -3.77
CA VAL A 132 6.76 6.02 -5.20
C VAL A 132 5.49 5.85 -6.01
N GLY A 133 5.18 6.85 -6.82
CA GLY A 133 4.03 6.89 -7.72
C GLY A 133 4.44 7.07 -9.18
N TRP A 134 3.49 6.78 -10.07
CA TRP A 134 3.61 7.05 -11.49
C TRP A 134 2.42 7.87 -11.99
N ASP A 135 2.69 9.05 -12.53
CA ASP A 135 1.70 9.84 -13.25
C ASP A 135 1.77 9.53 -14.75
N ALA A 136 0.76 8.83 -15.23
CA ALA A 136 0.69 8.45 -16.65
C ALA A 136 0.36 9.61 -17.59
N GLN A 137 -0.21 10.72 -17.09
CA GLN A 137 -0.56 11.87 -17.92
C GLN A 137 0.67 12.70 -18.26
N THR A 138 1.56 12.84 -17.31
CA THR A 138 2.80 13.63 -17.47
C THR A 138 4.03 12.75 -17.69
N SER A 139 3.86 11.42 -17.70
CA SER A 139 4.98 10.46 -17.73
C SER A 139 6.01 10.79 -16.65
N THR A 140 5.57 10.89 -15.38
CA THR A 140 6.43 11.33 -14.29
C THR A 140 6.47 10.29 -13.19
N VAL A 141 7.67 9.93 -12.74
CA VAL A 141 7.90 9.22 -11.48
C VAL A 141 7.89 10.24 -10.34
N ILE A 142 7.06 9.99 -9.33
CA ILE A 142 6.93 10.85 -8.16
C ILE A 142 7.46 10.08 -6.96
N ILE A 143 8.39 10.68 -6.23
CA ILE A 143 9.03 10.11 -5.05
C ILE A 143 8.86 11.11 -3.91
N ASP A 144 8.05 10.76 -2.91
CA ASP A 144 7.72 11.67 -1.82
C ASP A 144 8.02 11.04 -0.45
N ASP A 145 8.71 11.80 0.38
CA ASP A 145 8.78 11.58 1.83
C ASP A 145 7.50 12.14 2.46
N VAL A 146 6.44 11.31 2.46
CA VAL A 146 5.12 11.74 2.93
C VAL A 146 5.17 12.12 4.41
N ASP A 147 5.98 11.45 5.23
CA ASP A 147 6.10 11.74 6.65
C ASP A 147 6.74 13.12 6.86
N ALA A 148 7.81 13.43 6.12
CA ALA A 148 8.43 14.74 6.18
C ALA A 148 7.51 15.86 5.65
N ILE A 149 6.76 15.60 4.58
CA ILE A 149 5.78 16.55 4.01
C ILE A 149 4.66 16.84 5.01
N LEU A 150 4.11 15.82 5.66
CA LEU A 150 3.07 15.96 6.67
C LEU A 150 3.59 16.70 7.90
N ALA A 151 4.78 16.36 8.39
CA ALA A 151 5.39 17.02 9.52
C ALA A 151 5.65 18.53 9.25
N ALA A 152 6.13 18.87 8.05
CA ALA A 152 6.35 20.25 7.63
C ALA A 152 5.05 21.06 7.48
N ASN A 153 3.91 20.40 7.26
CA ASN A 153 2.60 21.01 7.04
C ASN A 153 1.55 20.53 8.07
N SER A 154 1.99 20.24 9.29
CA SER A 154 1.18 19.58 10.33
C SER A 154 -0.13 20.33 10.66
N GLU A 155 -0.16 21.67 10.57
CA GLU A 155 -1.40 22.43 10.77
C GLU A 155 -2.43 22.19 9.65
N THR A 156 -1.97 22.04 8.42
CA THR A 156 -2.85 21.84 7.24
C THR A 156 -3.32 20.39 7.12
N TYR A 157 -2.44 19.44 7.42
CA TYR A 157 -2.69 18.01 7.19
C TYR A 157 -2.86 17.19 8.49
N ALA A 158 -3.14 17.83 9.62
CA ALA A 158 -3.28 17.17 10.93
C ALA A 158 -4.26 15.97 10.92
N MET A 159 -5.31 16.03 10.10
CA MET A 159 -6.28 14.94 9.98
C MET A 159 -5.73 13.78 9.13
N MET A 160 -4.96 14.08 8.10
CA MET A 160 -4.30 13.09 7.24
C MET A 160 -3.21 12.34 8.00
N ASP A 161 -2.41 13.07 8.77
CA ASP A 161 -1.35 12.52 9.62
C ASP A 161 -1.92 11.52 10.62
N ARG A 162 -2.98 11.89 11.35
CA ARG A 162 -3.70 10.98 12.26
C ARG A 162 -4.29 9.75 11.54
N TYR A 163 -4.81 9.94 10.34
CA TYR A 163 -5.37 8.83 9.56
C TYR A 163 -4.28 7.85 9.15
N LEU A 164 -3.12 8.34 8.70
CA LEU A 164 -2.00 7.49 8.33
C LEU A 164 -1.37 6.77 9.54
N GLU A 165 -1.22 7.47 10.68
CA GLU A 165 -0.79 6.86 11.93
C GLU A 165 -1.75 5.73 12.34
N TYR A 166 -3.04 6.02 12.34
CA TYR A 166 -4.08 5.03 12.65
C TYR A 166 -4.03 3.81 11.70
N THR A 167 -3.87 4.03 10.39
CA THR A 167 -3.81 2.91 9.42
C THR A 167 -2.52 2.09 9.54
N ARG A 168 -1.40 2.68 9.95
CA ARG A 168 -0.17 1.94 10.23
C ARG A 168 -0.31 1.04 11.46
N ASP A 169 -0.94 1.54 12.51
CA ASP A 169 -1.20 0.76 13.73
C ASP A 169 -2.14 -0.42 13.46
N LEU A 170 -3.04 -0.30 12.47
CA LEU A 170 -3.95 -1.38 12.07
C LEU A 170 -3.25 -2.53 11.35
N THR A 171 -2.13 -2.30 10.69
CA THR A 171 -1.47 -3.32 9.82
C THR A 171 -0.61 -4.32 10.57
N GLY A 172 -0.45 -4.21 11.89
CA GLY A 172 0.47 -5.05 12.66
C GLY A 172 -0.10 -5.77 13.89
N GLY A 173 -1.41 -5.71 14.16
CA GLY A 173 -1.96 -6.28 15.40
C GLY A 173 -3.46 -6.49 15.40
N THR A 174 -3.97 -7.01 16.51
CA THR A 174 -5.41 -7.10 16.75
C THR A 174 -5.98 -5.70 16.92
N CYS A 175 -6.93 -5.35 16.08
CA CYS A 175 -7.64 -4.07 16.10
C CYS A 175 -9.13 -4.29 16.39
N LYS A 176 -9.69 -3.46 17.26
CA LYS A 176 -11.13 -3.37 17.47
C LYS A 176 -11.61 -1.98 17.09
N VAL A 177 -12.60 -1.93 16.21
CA VAL A 177 -13.28 -0.70 15.80
C VAL A 177 -14.73 -0.79 16.22
N GLU A 178 -15.23 0.22 16.91
CA GLU A 178 -16.64 0.35 17.30
C GLU A 178 -17.16 1.71 16.84
N GLY A 179 -18.38 1.74 16.38
CA GLY A 179 -19.00 2.97 15.92
C GLY A 179 -20.50 2.82 15.76
N SER A 180 -21.15 3.92 15.43
CA SER A 180 -22.57 3.97 15.14
C SER A 180 -22.83 4.46 13.71
N LEU A 181 -23.88 3.95 13.11
CA LEU A 181 -24.40 4.35 11.81
C LEU A 181 -25.78 4.95 11.98
N ALA A 182 -26.04 6.07 11.33
CA ALA A 182 -27.39 6.61 11.19
C ALA A 182 -27.56 7.10 9.74
N VAL A 183 -28.57 6.60 9.07
CA VAL A 183 -28.90 6.96 7.68
C VAL A 183 -30.38 7.35 7.61
N GLU A 184 -30.66 8.54 7.14
CA GLU A 184 -32.02 8.99 6.83
C GLU A 184 -32.21 9.00 5.31
N MET A 185 -33.34 8.50 4.84
CA MET A 185 -33.67 8.37 3.43
C MET A 185 -35.05 8.91 3.13
N GLU A 186 -35.16 9.72 2.11
CA GLU A 186 -36.47 10.03 1.47
C GLU A 186 -36.74 8.95 0.41
N LEU A 187 -37.64 8.01 0.72
CA LEU A 187 -38.00 6.93 -0.20
C LEU A 187 -38.99 7.43 -1.28
N SER A 188 -39.77 8.46 -0.96
CA SER A 188 -40.65 9.19 -1.87
C SER A 188 -41.10 10.48 -1.19
N SER A 189 -41.82 11.33 -1.92
CA SER A 189 -42.44 12.53 -1.32
C SER A 189 -43.44 12.23 -0.19
N LEU A 190 -43.81 10.96 -0.01
CA LEU A 190 -44.81 10.50 0.95
C LEU A 190 -44.23 9.59 2.03
N MET A 191 -42.97 9.13 1.89
CA MET A 191 -42.36 8.20 2.79
C MET A 191 -40.91 8.58 3.09
N THR A 192 -40.56 8.52 4.38
CA THR A 192 -39.18 8.61 4.86
C THR A 192 -38.81 7.30 5.54
N GLY A 193 -37.53 6.98 5.53
CA GLY A 193 -36.99 5.82 6.25
C GLY A 193 -35.72 6.20 7.00
N GLY A 194 -35.53 5.57 8.16
CA GLY A 194 -34.32 5.68 8.95
C GLY A 194 -33.72 4.32 9.20
N ILE A 195 -32.40 4.23 9.18
CA ILE A 195 -31.63 3.09 9.62
C ILE A 195 -30.61 3.63 10.61
N GLN A 196 -30.59 3.04 11.80
CA GLN A 196 -29.57 3.37 12.80
C GLN A 196 -29.10 2.10 13.49
N GLY A 197 -27.88 2.12 14.00
CA GLY A 197 -27.35 0.99 14.74
C GLY A 197 -25.89 1.16 15.08
N ASP A 198 -25.43 0.25 15.91
CA ASP A 198 -24.05 0.17 16.33
C ASP A 198 -23.34 -0.95 15.59
N TYR A 199 -22.06 -0.77 15.33
CA TYR A 199 -21.24 -1.82 14.75
C TYR A 199 -19.94 -2.03 15.54
N SER A 200 -19.46 -3.25 15.52
CA SER A 200 -18.15 -3.65 16.04
C SER A 200 -17.42 -4.48 15.01
N MET A 201 -16.17 -4.15 14.76
CA MET A 201 -15.28 -4.93 13.92
C MET A 201 -14.03 -5.31 14.71
N LEU A 202 -13.67 -6.57 14.69
CA LEU A 202 -12.45 -7.09 15.29
C LEU A 202 -11.62 -7.71 14.17
N GLN A 203 -10.41 -7.22 14.00
CA GLN A 203 -9.39 -7.84 13.15
C GLN A 203 -8.34 -8.46 14.06
N SER A 204 -8.08 -9.76 13.95
CA SER A 204 -7.22 -10.53 14.84
C SER A 204 -5.98 -11.04 14.14
N ASP A 205 -5.45 -10.50 13.24
CA ASP A 205 -4.19 -10.61 12.50
C ASP A 205 -4.36 -9.97 11.10
N SER A 206 -3.46 -10.26 10.16
CA SER A 206 -3.50 -9.65 8.84
C SER A 206 -4.68 -10.14 7.96
N SER A 207 -5.28 -11.28 8.28
CA SER A 207 -6.28 -11.92 7.40
C SER A 207 -7.64 -12.15 8.04
N ALA A 208 -7.70 -12.47 9.33
CA ALA A 208 -8.94 -12.84 10.00
C ALA A 208 -9.68 -11.65 10.59
N PHE A 209 -10.97 -11.58 10.33
CA PHE A 209 -11.84 -10.53 10.88
C PHE A 209 -13.18 -11.05 11.35
N GLN A 210 -13.78 -10.31 12.27
CA GLN A 210 -15.16 -10.46 12.70
C GLN A 210 -15.83 -9.10 12.67
N PHE A 211 -17.01 -9.02 12.08
CA PHE A 211 -17.86 -7.84 12.09
C PHE A 211 -19.20 -8.19 12.69
N SER A 212 -19.76 -7.34 13.51
CA SER A 212 -21.13 -7.47 14.04
C SER A 212 -21.82 -6.12 14.03
N THR A 213 -23.11 -6.14 13.72
CA THR A 213 -23.98 -4.96 13.78
C THR A 213 -25.39 -5.36 14.13
N GLU A 214 -26.09 -4.45 14.79
CA GLU A 214 -27.53 -4.52 15.05
C GLU A 214 -28.14 -3.23 14.49
N LEU A 215 -29.08 -3.36 13.56
CA LEU A 215 -29.66 -2.25 12.82
C LEU A 215 -31.16 -2.13 13.15
N ASP A 216 -31.53 -0.99 13.69
CA ASP A 216 -32.93 -0.56 13.81
C ASP A 216 -33.39 0.11 12.53
N MET A 217 -34.56 -0.27 12.02
CA MET A 217 -35.14 0.36 10.84
C MET A 217 -36.51 0.93 11.16
N GLU A 218 -36.75 2.16 10.74
CA GLU A 218 -38.02 2.86 10.87
C GLU A 218 -38.50 3.33 9.50
N LEU A 219 -39.75 3.09 9.23
CA LEU A 219 -40.44 3.66 8.07
C LEU A 219 -41.57 4.59 8.56
N SER A 220 -41.66 5.78 8.01
CA SER A 220 -42.64 6.77 8.37
C SER A 220 -43.31 7.37 7.13
N ALA A 221 -44.62 7.50 7.20
CA ALA A 221 -45.44 8.23 6.24
C ALA A 221 -46.13 9.38 6.97
N PRO A 222 -45.48 10.55 7.07
CA PRO A 222 -45.95 11.67 7.92
C PRO A 222 -47.36 12.13 7.58
N ASP A 223 -47.74 12.16 6.30
CA ASP A 223 -49.06 12.60 5.82
C ASP A 223 -50.18 11.61 6.19
N ALA A 224 -49.84 10.37 6.46
CA ALA A 224 -50.78 9.32 6.85
C ALA A 224 -50.81 9.07 8.37
N GLU A 225 -49.97 9.77 9.13
CA GLU A 225 -49.73 9.52 10.57
C GLU A 225 -49.42 8.03 10.87
N VAL A 226 -48.69 7.37 9.96
CA VAL A 226 -48.30 5.97 10.05
C VAL A 226 -46.78 5.89 10.21
N SER A 227 -46.34 5.20 11.25
CA SER A 227 -44.97 4.76 11.40
C SER A 227 -44.93 3.26 11.62
N ALA A 228 -43.97 2.59 11.03
CA ALA A 228 -43.71 1.17 11.26
C ALA A 228 -42.24 1.01 11.68
N GLN A 229 -42.05 0.41 12.83
CA GLN A 229 -40.74 -0.03 13.28
C GLN A 229 -40.56 -1.48 12.85
N ILE A 230 -39.46 -1.77 12.21
CA ILE A 230 -39.07 -3.13 11.81
C ILE A 230 -38.25 -3.69 12.95
N ASP A 231 -38.46 -4.96 13.29
CA ASP A 231 -37.65 -5.62 14.32
C ASP A 231 -36.17 -5.48 13.97
N PRO A 232 -35.30 -5.25 14.96
CA PRO A 232 -33.88 -5.06 14.72
C PRO A 232 -33.26 -6.21 13.91
N ILE A 233 -32.42 -5.86 12.97
CA ILE A 233 -31.70 -6.84 12.16
C ILE A 233 -30.29 -6.94 12.71
N ASP A 234 -29.97 -8.09 13.29
CA ASP A 234 -28.63 -8.48 13.65
C ASP A 234 -27.89 -9.06 12.44
N LEU A 235 -26.62 -8.72 12.28
CA LEU A 235 -25.76 -9.30 11.27
C LEU A 235 -24.38 -9.53 11.85
N GLU A 236 -23.91 -10.76 11.77
CA GLU A 236 -22.53 -11.12 12.04
C GLU A 236 -21.83 -11.62 10.78
N LEU A 237 -20.62 -11.16 10.53
CA LEU A 237 -19.73 -11.62 9.48
C LEU A 237 -18.42 -12.08 10.10
N ARG A 238 -17.92 -13.21 9.63
CA ARG A 238 -16.57 -13.69 9.95
C ARG A 238 -15.86 -14.10 8.67
N GLY A 239 -14.59 -13.79 8.58
CA GLY A 239 -13.85 -14.16 7.40
C GLY A 239 -12.36 -14.25 7.63
N ASP A 240 -11.73 -14.93 6.68
CA ASP A 240 -10.30 -14.96 6.50
C ASP A 240 -10.00 -14.59 5.05
N LEU A 241 -9.33 -13.45 4.87
CA LEU A 241 -9.03 -12.88 3.56
C LEU A 241 -7.96 -13.70 2.81
N GLU A 242 -7.04 -14.35 3.54
CA GLU A 242 -5.98 -15.16 2.95
C GLU A 242 -6.51 -16.49 2.45
N GLU A 243 -7.41 -17.11 3.22
CA GLU A 243 -8.06 -18.37 2.85
C GLU A 243 -9.28 -18.17 1.93
N GLY A 244 -9.76 -16.93 1.77
CA GLY A 244 -10.97 -16.64 1.00
C GLY A 244 -12.24 -17.24 1.60
N LEU A 245 -12.27 -17.41 2.92
CA LEU A 245 -13.40 -17.99 3.64
C LEU A 245 -14.24 -16.91 4.31
N PHE A 246 -15.54 -16.91 4.00
CA PHE A 246 -16.47 -15.95 4.58
C PHE A 246 -17.73 -16.66 5.07
N TYR A 247 -18.19 -16.22 6.22
CA TYR A 247 -19.40 -16.73 6.87
C TYR A 247 -20.24 -15.56 7.35
N PHE A 248 -21.54 -15.68 7.27
CA PHE A 248 -22.46 -14.74 7.90
C PHE A 248 -23.51 -15.44 8.75
N SER A 249 -24.03 -14.74 9.72
CA SER A 249 -25.16 -15.13 10.56
C SER A 249 -26.09 -13.94 10.78
N SER A 250 -27.37 -14.19 10.77
CA SER A 250 -28.42 -13.26 11.16
C SER A 250 -29.60 -14.03 11.67
N ASP A 251 -29.93 -13.84 12.94
CA ASP A 251 -31.10 -14.48 13.55
C ASP A 251 -32.39 -13.89 12.96
N ALA A 252 -32.43 -12.59 12.70
CA ALA A 252 -33.57 -11.94 12.08
C ALA A 252 -33.90 -12.55 10.70
N LEU A 253 -32.90 -12.74 9.82
CA LEU A 253 -33.12 -13.36 8.52
C LEU A 253 -33.50 -14.84 8.61
N THR A 254 -32.93 -15.55 9.56
CA THR A 254 -33.23 -16.98 9.77
C THR A 254 -34.65 -17.16 10.29
N GLN A 255 -35.08 -16.36 11.24
CA GLN A 255 -36.43 -16.40 11.84
C GLN A 255 -37.55 -15.98 10.89
N MET A 256 -37.24 -15.23 9.82
CA MET A 256 -38.22 -14.98 8.74
C MET A 256 -38.67 -16.27 8.05
N SER A 257 -37.81 -17.30 8.05
CA SER A 257 -38.12 -18.60 7.41
C SER A 257 -38.61 -19.62 8.44
N ASP A 258 -37.99 -19.66 9.63
CA ASP A 258 -38.36 -20.51 10.76
C ASP A 258 -38.08 -19.82 12.09
N PRO A 259 -39.12 -19.34 12.80
CA PRO A 259 -38.96 -18.61 14.05
C PRO A 259 -38.31 -19.40 15.22
N SER A 260 -38.15 -20.70 15.08
CA SER A 260 -37.54 -21.55 16.10
C SER A 260 -36.03 -21.72 15.92
N VAL A 261 -35.48 -21.20 14.83
CA VAL A 261 -34.08 -21.39 14.49
C VAL A 261 -33.28 -20.11 14.78
N THR A 262 -32.16 -20.27 15.49
CA THR A 262 -31.23 -19.19 15.82
C THR A 262 -29.79 -19.69 15.70
N GLY A 263 -28.84 -18.75 15.54
CA GLY A 263 -27.39 -19.03 15.54
C GLY A 263 -26.86 -19.82 14.35
N LEU A 264 -27.53 -19.78 13.21
CA LEU A 264 -27.04 -20.43 11.99
C LEU A 264 -25.99 -19.55 11.29
N TRP A 265 -24.94 -20.21 10.84
CA TRP A 265 -23.88 -19.62 10.02
C TRP A 265 -23.96 -20.14 8.60
N PHE A 266 -23.93 -19.23 7.65
CA PHE A 266 -23.97 -19.55 6.23
C PHE A 266 -22.61 -19.22 5.62
N LYS A 267 -22.02 -20.17 4.88
CA LYS A 267 -20.83 -19.92 4.10
C LYS A 267 -21.21 -19.13 2.85
N MET A 268 -20.43 -18.12 2.54
CA MET A 268 -20.50 -17.38 1.28
C MET A 268 -19.49 -18.00 0.30
N ASP A 269 -19.96 -18.38 -0.88
CA ASP A 269 -19.14 -18.93 -1.96
C ASP A 269 -18.84 -17.86 -3.03
#